data_1c2017ed310cce33d1da1d4fc9b54907
#
_entry.id   1c2017ed310cce33d1da1d4fc9b54907
#
_cell.length_a   1.000
_cell.length_b   1.000
_cell.length_c   1.000
_cell.angle_alpha   90.00
_cell.angle_beta   90.00
_cell.angle_gamma   90.00
#
_symmetry.space_group_name_H-M   'P 1'
#
loop_
_entity.id
_entity.type
_entity.pdbx_description
1 polymer ?
#
loop_
_entity_poly.entity_id
_entity_poly.type
_entity_poly.pdbx_seq_one_letter_code
_entity_poly.pdbx_strand_id
1 'polypeptide(L)'
;MAQSEITRLQAATAWDSKGKKLGEVNQVHLEKHSGVPAWITVSLGLLNSRKHYVPLANSRFEGEDLHVAWTRDRITDAPSAQSDIELTPGEETALIDYYQLRDDAVSS
;
A
#
# COMPACT_ATOMS: atom_id res chain seq x y z
N MET A 1 -3.72 -18.80 -4.47
CA MET A 1 -3.50 -19.09 -3.05
C MET A 1 -3.02 -17.86 -2.36
N ALA A 2 -3.61 -17.57 -1.21
CA ALA A 2 -3.28 -16.34 -0.49
C ALA A 2 -1.80 -16.25 -0.13
N GLN A 3 -1.21 -17.36 0.24
CA GLN A 3 0.17 -17.40 0.64
C GLN A 3 1.11 -17.07 -0.53
N SER A 4 0.78 -17.56 -1.71
CA SER A 4 1.56 -17.23 -2.90
C SER A 4 1.49 -15.75 -3.21
N GLU A 5 0.33 -15.15 -3.01
CA GLU A 5 0.13 -13.74 -3.25
C GLU A 5 0.96 -12.90 -2.30
N ILE A 6 0.98 -13.29 -1.01
CA ILE A 6 1.76 -12.57 -0.02
C ILE A 6 3.24 -12.63 -0.37
N THR A 7 3.74 -13.82 -0.72
CA THR A 7 5.14 -13.99 -1.10
C THR A 7 5.46 -13.13 -2.33
N ARG A 8 4.56 -13.11 -3.29
CA ARG A 8 4.75 -12.34 -4.50
C ARG A 8 4.79 -10.85 -4.21
N LEU A 9 3.93 -10.38 -3.31
CA LEU A 9 3.94 -8.99 -2.90
C LEU A 9 5.24 -8.62 -2.20
N GLN A 10 5.72 -9.50 -1.32
CA GLN A 10 6.92 -9.22 -0.56
C GLN A 10 8.16 -9.11 -1.44
N ALA A 11 8.14 -9.74 -2.59
CA ALA A 11 9.26 -9.71 -3.53
C ALA A 11 9.08 -8.67 -4.64
N ALA A 12 7.98 -7.95 -4.64
CA ALA A 12 7.64 -7.09 -5.76
C ALA A 12 8.34 -5.74 -5.68
N THR A 13 8.51 -5.13 -6.86
CA THR A 13 8.87 -3.73 -6.97
C THR A 13 7.60 -2.96 -7.26
N ALA A 14 7.35 -1.89 -6.50
CA ALA A 14 6.14 -1.10 -6.65
C ALA A 14 6.37 0.08 -7.57
N TRP A 15 5.37 0.36 -8.40
CA TRP A 15 5.36 1.46 -9.35
C TRP A 15 4.08 2.25 -9.16
N ASP A 16 4.15 3.57 -9.32
CA ASP A 16 2.96 4.39 -9.16
C ASP A 16 2.10 4.36 -10.43
N SER A 17 0.97 5.06 -10.38
CA SER A 17 0.01 5.04 -11.48
C SER A 17 0.52 5.71 -12.74
N LYS A 18 1.61 6.47 -12.64
CA LYS A 18 2.21 7.14 -13.78
C LYS A 18 3.48 6.45 -14.26
N GLY A 19 3.77 5.28 -13.72
CA GLY A 19 4.94 4.51 -14.13
C GLY A 19 6.23 4.91 -13.45
N LYS A 20 6.16 5.68 -12.36
CA LYS A 20 7.35 6.03 -11.60
C LYS A 20 7.64 4.95 -10.57
N LYS A 21 8.89 4.61 -10.43
CA LYS A 21 9.28 3.58 -9.48
C LYS A 21 9.15 4.09 -8.06
N LEU A 22 8.45 3.32 -7.24
CA LEU A 22 8.31 3.62 -5.82
C LEU A 22 9.34 2.88 -4.97
N GLY A 23 9.82 1.74 -5.46
CA GLY A 23 10.79 0.95 -4.75
C GLY A 23 10.22 -0.39 -4.36
N GLU A 24 11.00 -1.12 -3.56
CA GLU A 24 10.60 -2.46 -3.16
C GLU A 24 9.56 -2.39 -2.06
N VAL A 25 8.65 -3.37 -2.06
CA VAL A 25 7.67 -3.51 -1.00
C VAL A 25 8.41 -3.92 0.28
N ASN A 26 8.17 -3.19 1.36
CA ASN A 26 8.79 -3.49 2.65
C ASN A 26 7.97 -4.45 3.48
N GLN A 27 6.71 -4.12 3.67
CA GLN A 27 5.80 -4.93 4.49
C GLN A 27 4.49 -5.11 3.76
N VAL A 28 3.82 -6.22 4.04
CA VAL A 28 2.49 -6.48 3.53
C VAL A 28 1.57 -6.59 4.74
N HIS A 29 0.50 -5.82 4.74
CA HIS A 29 -0.46 -5.80 5.83
C HIS A 29 -1.76 -6.43 5.38
N LEU A 30 -2.25 -7.37 6.16
CA LEU A 30 -3.46 -8.12 5.82
C LEU A 30 -4.65 -7.52 6.53
N GLU A 31 -5.79 -7.61 5.87
CA GLU A 31 -7.04 -7.22 6.51
C GLU A 31 -7.35 -8.24 7.60
N LYS A 32 -7.76 -7.75 8.78
CA LYS A 32 -7.85 -8.59 9.96
C LYS A 32 -8.87 -9.71 9.85
N HIS A 33 -9.96 -9.45 9.20
CA HIS A 33 -11.05 -10.43 9.14
C HIS A 33 -10.86 -11.45 8.04
N SER A 34 -10.43 -11.00 6.88
CA SER A 34 -10.35 -11.87 5.71
C SER A 34 -8.96 -12.48 5.51
N GLY A 35 -7.93 -11.87 6.07
CA GLY A 35 -6.56 -12.29 5.81
C GLY A 35 -6.06 -11.93 4.44
N VAL A 36 -6.80 -11.10 3.71
CA VAL A 36 -6.43 -10.68 2.36
C VAL A 36 -5.48 -9.50 2.45
N PRO A 37 -4.43 -9.45 1.62
CA PRO A 37 -3.54 -8.30 1.63
C PRO A 37 -4.30 -7.01 1.31
N ALA A 38 -4.13 -6.00 2.16
CA ALA A 38 -4.86 -4.75 2.05
C ALA A 38 -3.94 -3.57 1.82
N TRP A 39 -2.74 -3.60 2.40
CA TRP A 39 -1.80 -2.49 2.34
C TRP A 39 -0.39 -3.01 2.13
N ILE A 40 0.42 -2.21 1.48
CA ILE A 40 1.87 -2.41 1.50
C ILE A 40 2.51 -1.15 2.04
N THR A 41 3.77 -1.28 2.49
CA THR A 41 4.57 -0.10 2.80
C THR A 41 5.73 -0.04 1.84
N VAL A 42 6.08 1.19 1.48
CA VAL A 42 7.25 1.46 0.63
C VAL A 42 8.04 2.58 1.27
N SER A 43 9.33 2.61 1.02
CA SER A 43 10.20 3.70 1.46
C SER A 43 10.40 4.64 0.29
N LEU A 44 10.01 5.90 0.46
CA LEU A 44 10.22 6.89 -0.57
C LEU A 44 11.30 7.84 -0.13
N GLY A 45 12.15 8.23 -1.06
CA GLY A 45 13.23 9.14 -0.77
C GLY A 45 14.53 8.43 -0.47
N LEU A 46 15.52 9.21 -0.09
CA LEU A 46 16.84 8.69 0.22
C LEU A 46 16.96 8.53 1.72
N LEU A 47 18.02 8.21 2.24
CA LEU A 47 18.41 8.06 3.64
C LEU A 47 17.29 8.28 4.65
N ASN A 48 17.07 7.32 5.51
CA ASN A 48 16.10 7.44 6.62
C ASN A 48 14.70 7.78 6.15
N SER A 49 14.37 7.38 4.96
CA SER A 49 13.07 7.68 4.42
C SER A 49 11.99 7.02 5.25
N ARG A 50 10.87 7.71 5.36
CA ARG A 50 9.72 7.17 6.04
C ARG A 50 9.08 6.09 5.22
N LYS A 51 8.44 5.15 5.90
CA LYS A 51 7.61 4.17 5.24
C LYS A 51 6.24 4.77 4.99
N HIS A 52 5.72 4.54 3.82
CA HIS A 52 4.41 5.04 3.44
C HIS A 52 3.50 3.86 3.18
N TYR A 53 2.28 3.95 3.70
CA TYR A 53 1.26 2.92 3.47
C TYR A 53 0.56 3.19 2.17
N VAL A 54 0.43 2.15 1.35
CA VAL A 54 -0.20 2.24 0.04
C VAL A 54 -1.29 1.19 -0.04
N PRO A 55 -2.53 1.59 -0.33
CA PRO A 55 -3.61 0.61 -0.47
C PRO A 55 -3.40 -0.23 -1.71
N LEU A 56 -3.76 -1.51 -1.59
CA LEU A 56 -3.67 -2.43 -2.72
C LEU A 56 -4.89 -2.40 -3.60
N ALA A 57 -5.90 -1.60 -3.25
CA ALA A 57 -7.11 -1.47 -4.06
C ALA A 57 -6.74 -1.06 -5.48
N ASN A 58 -7.26 -1.77 -6.45
CA ASN A 58 -7.06 -1.49 -7.88
C ASN A 58 -5.61 -1.61 -8.34
N SER A 59 -4.77 -2.29 -7.58
CA SER A 59 -3.41 -2.58 -8.03
C SER A 59 -3.41 -3.80 -8.94
N ARG A 60 -2.33 -3.97 -9.69
CA ARG A 60 -2.18 -5.11 -10.57
C ARG A 60 -0.72 -5.51 -10.67
N PHE A 61 -0.49 -6.76 -10.99
CA PHE A 61 0.85 -7.27 -11.22
C PHE A 61 1.17 -7.34 -12.71
N GLU A 62 2.42 -7.05 -13.03
CA GLU A 62 2.99 -7.37 -14.34
C GLU A 62 4.35 -8.00 -14.06
N GLY A 63 4.39 -9.33 -14.09
CA GLY A 63 5.60 -10.03 -13.71
C GLY A 63 5.90 -9.82 -12.24
N GLU A 64 7.05 -9.25 -11.94
CA GLU A 64 7.45 -8.96 -10.57
C GLU A 64 7.16 -7.52 -10.19
N ASP A 65 6.49 -6.78 -11.05
CA ASP A 65 6.18 -5.39 -10.81
C ASP A 65 4.74 -5.25 -10.34
N LEU A 66 4.57 -4.48 -9.27
CA LEU A 66 3.25 -4.17 -8.74
C LEU A 66 2.91 -2.74 -9.09
N HIS A 67 1.86 -2.56 -9.85
CA HIS A 67 1.41 -1.23 -10.25
C HIS A 67 0.25 -0.82 -9.38
N VAL A 68 0.45 0.21 -8.56
CA VAL A 68 -0.60 0.68 -7.67
C VAL A 68 -1.42 1.77 -8.35
N ALA A 69 -2.58 2.05 -7.78
CA ALA A 69 -3.54 2.97 -8.39
C ALA A 69 -3.24 4.44 -8.10
N TRP A 70 -2.20 4.73 -7.32
CA TRP A 70 -1.97 6.05 -6.74
C TRP A 70 -0.69 6.64 -7.29
N THR A 71 -0.63 7.98 -7.37
CA THR A 71 0.60 8.64 -7.78
C THR A 71 1.57 8.71 -6.61
N ARG A 72 2.84 8.86 -6.93
CA ARG A 72 3.86 9.00 -5.90
C ARG A 72 3.58 10.21 -5.01
N ASP A 73 3.15 11.32 -5.60
CA ASP A 73 2.86 12.52 -4.82
C ASP A 73 1.74 12.28 -3.83
N ARG A 74 0.69 11.56 -4.26
CA ARG A 74 -0.40 11.27 -3.36
C ARG A 74 0.05 10.38 -2.22
N ILE A 75 0.88 9.40 -2.51
CA ILE A 75 1.42 8.52 -1.47
C ILE A 75 2.29 9.30 -0.49
N THR A 76 3.12 10.18 -1.01
CA THR A 76 4.03 10.97 -0.19
C THR A 76 3.26 11.88 0.77
N ASP A 77 2.13 12.42 0.33
CA ASP A 77 1.34 13.35 1.13
C ASP A 77 0.36 12.65 2.06
N ALA A 78 0.29 11.34 2.04
CA ALA A 78 -0.65 10.59 2.88
C ALA A 78 -0.30 10.74 4.36
N PRO A 79 -1.28 10.58 5.25
CA PRO A 79 -1.01 10.63 6.68
C PRO A 79 0.06 9.63 7.07
N SER A 80 0.93 10.04 7.98
CA SER A 80 2.00 9.18 8.47
C SER A 80 1.48 8.23 9.53
N ALA A 81 2.02 7.02 9.54
CA ALA A 81 1.79 6.07 10.62
C ALA A 81 3.04 6.03 11.48
N GLN A 82 2.88 5.74 12.75
CA GLN A 82 4.00 5.68 13.66
C GLN A 82 4.87 4.44 13.44
N SER A 83 4.29 3.41 12.88
CA SER A 83 4.98 2.15 12.68
C SER A 83 4.69 1.63 11.29
N ASP A 84 5.68 1.00 10.68
CA ASP A 84 5.46 0.31 9.41
C ASP A 84 5.10 -1.16 9.64
N ILE A 85 5.00 -1.57 10.90
CA ILE A 85 4.66 -2.96 11.23
C ILE A 85 3.19 -3.09 11.53
N GLU A 86 2.60 -2.07 12.14
CA GLU A 86 1.22 -2.17 12.60
C GLU A 86 0.52 -0.82 12.47
N LEU A 87 -0.70 -0.85 11.93
CA LEU A 87 -1.56 0.32 11.87
C LEU A 87 -2.52 0.31 13.04
N THR A 88 -2.59 1.42 13.75
CA THR A 88 -3.64 1.59 14.74
C THR A 88 -4.97 1.83 14.04
N PRO A 89 -6.11 1.56 14.72
CA PRO A 89 -7.40 1.83 14.08
C PRO A 89 -7.58 3.28 13.65
N GLY A 90 -7.06 4.22 14.41
CA GLY A 90 -7.16 5.64 14.04
C GLY A 90 -6.34 5.97 12.82
N GLU A 91 -5.13 5.41 12.74
CA GLU A 91 -4.28 5.62 11.57
C GLU A 91 -4.89 4.99 10.34
N GLU A 92 -5.46 3.81 10.49
CA GLU A 92 -6.10 3.15 9.37
C GLU A 92 -7.30 3.96 8.86
N THR A 93 -8.11 4.48 9.78
CA THR A 93 -9.24 5.32 9.39
C THR A 93 -8.78 6.56 8.64
N ALA A 94 -7.72 7.20 9.12
CA ALA A 94 -7.19 8.38 8.45
C ALA A 94 -6.72 8.06 7.03
N LEU A 95 -6.08 6.92 6.84
CA LEU A 95 -5.61 6.50 5.53
C LEU A 95 -6.76 6.15 4.61
N ILE A 96 -7.77 5.45 5.14
CA ILE A 96 -8.96 5.11 4.36
C ILE A 96 -9.64 6.37 3.86
N ASP A 97 -9.79 7.36 4.74
CA ASP A 97 -10.41 8.63 4.37
C ASP A 97 -9.56 9.38 3.34
N TYR A 98 -8.26 9.40 3.54
CA TYR A 98 -7.36 10.12 2.63
C TYR A 98 -7.43 9.55 1.22
N TYR A 99 -7.36 8.22 1.10
CA TYR A 99 -7.39 7.56 -0.20
C TYR A 99 -8.82 7.36 -0.71
N GLN A 100 -9.81 7.72 0.09
CA GLN A 100 -11.23 7.64 -0.29
C GLN A 100 -11.68 6.21 -0.57
N LEU A 101 -11.13 5.28 0.17
CA LEU A 101 -11.45 3.87 -0.03
C LEU A 101 -12.87 3.54 0.42
N ARG A 102 -13.38 4.30 1.37
CA ARG A 102 -14.70 4.05 1.92
C ARG A 102 -15.80 4.26 0.90
N ASP A 103 -15.59 5.18 0.00
CA ASP A 103 -16.60 5.51 -1.00
C ASP A 103 -16.87 4.34 -1.93
N ASP A 104 -15.86 3.56 -2.23
CA ASP A 104 -16.03 2.40 -3.09
C ASP A 104 -16.96 1.38 -2.47
N ALA A 105 -16.86 1.18 -1.17
CA ALA A 105 -17.70 0.23 -0.48
C ALA A 105 -19.15 0.72 -0.41
N VAL A 106 -19.32 2.02 -0.24
CA VAL A 106 -20.65 2.61 -0.11
C VAL A 106 -21.38 2.65 -1.42
N SER A 107 -20.67 2.90 -2.48
CA SER A 107 -21.30 3.08 -3.79
C SER A 107 -21.89 1.79 -4.35
N SER A 108 -21.53 0.69 -3.79
CA SER A 108 -22.03 -0.60 -4.26
C SER A 108 -23.48 -0.84 -3.86
#